data_4440b2c54c61c38f545625f6152f0b63
#
_entry.id   4440b2c54c61c38f545625f6152f0b63
#
_cell.length_a   1.000
_cell.length_b   1.000
_cell.length_c   1.000
_cell.angle_alpha   90.00
_cell.angle_beta   90.00
_cell.angle_gamma   90.00
#
_symmetry.space_group_name_H-M   'P 1'
#
loop_
_entity.id
_entity.type
_entity.pdbx_description
1 polymer ?
#
loop_
_entity_poly.entity_id
_entity_poly.type
_entity_poly.pdbx_seq_one_letter_code
_entity_poly.pdbx_strand_id
1 'polypeptide(L)'
;MAGHSDNELPLPAFDKPAKVLIVIAPYYGAISKAQLASARAVLERAGVEHETVEMPGSLEIPTAIGIAHRQGDFDGYVALGCVIRGRTSHYDIVVNESARAIATLGLAGACIGNGIITVENMEQAEERADAARLDTAGAAAQAALHLIALQRSMKKAESGVGFRPGSFQYDAVKKSGPTVA
;
A
#
# COMPACT_ATOMS: atom_id res chain seq x y z
N MET A 1 1.55 15.80 -0.19
CA MET A 1 0.45 16.06 0.75
C MET A 1 0.99 15.79 2.14
N ALA A 2 1.03 16.79 3.00
CA ALA A 2 1.51 16.68 4.37
C ALA A 2 0.30 16.82 5.30
N GLY A 3 -0.08 15.76 6.00
CA GLY A 3 -1.15 15.75 6.98
C GLY A 3 -1.95 14.46 6.97
N HIS A 4 -2.59 14.14 8.09
CA HIS A 4 -3.62 13.11 8.13
C HIS A 4 -4.79 13.52 7.23
N SER A 5 -5.34 12.56 6.49
CA SER A 5 -6.59 12.76 5.76
C SER A 5 -7.74 12.76 6.77
N ASP A 6 -8.58 13.79 6.75
CA ASP A 6 -9.83 13.83 7.55
C ASP A 6 -10.87 12.79 7.07
N ASN A 7 -10.58 12.05 6.00
CA ASN A 7 -11.42 11.01 5.41
C ASN A 7 -10.64 9.70 5.29
N GLU A 8 -10.46 8.98 6.39
CA GLU A 8 -9.99 7.60 6.33
C GLU A 8 -11.12 6.68 5.83
N LEU A 9 -10.84 5.97 4.74
CA LEU A 9 -11.73 4.91 4.29
C LEU A 9 -11.68 3.74 5.30
N PRO A 10 -12.82 3.14 5.69
CA PRO A 10 -12.82 1.97 6.55
C PRO A 10 -12.08 0.81 5.88
N LEU A 11 -11.38 -0.01 6.69
CA LEU A 11 -10.72 -1.20 6.16
C LEU A 11 -11.73 -2.11 5.46
N PRO A 12 -11.43 -2.61 4.27
CA PRO A 12 -12.31 -3.52 3.57
C PRO A 12 -12.39 -4.87 4.29
N ALA A 13 -13.57 -5.49 4.31
CA ALA A 13 -13.77 -6.86 4.74
C ALA A 13 -13.64 -7.82 3.55
N PHE A 14 -13.03 -8.98 3.77
CA PHE A 14 -12.83 -9.99 2.75
C PHE A 14 -13.63 -11.27 3.06
N ASP A 15 -14.49 -11.71 2.14
CA ASP A 15 -15.25 -12.97 2.26
C ASP A 15 -14.33 -14.22 2.16
N LYS A 16 -13.19 -14.07 1.51
CA LYS A 16 -12.15 -15.10 1.36
C LYS A 16 -10.83 -14.53 1.88
N PRO A 17 -9.98 -15.35 2.52
CA PRO A 17 -8.66 -14.90 2.94
C PRO A 17 -7.94 -14.16 1.81
N ALA A 18 -7.25 -13.09 2.15
CA ALA A 18 -6.36 -12.39 1.25
C ALA A 18 -4.93 -12.58 1.73
N LYS A 19 -3.98 -12.61 0.79
CA LYS A 19 -2.57 -12.78 1.07
C LYS A 19 -1.76 -11.64 0.47
N VAL A 20 -0.96 -10.98 1.29
CA VAL A 20 -0.18 -9.80 0.90
C VAL A 20 1.32 -10.06 1.09
N LEU A 21 2.13 -9.68 0.11
CA LEU A 21 3.58 -9.66 0.25
C LEU A 21 4.06 -8.25 0.60
N ILE A 22 4.75 -8.12 1.73
CA ILE A 22 5.48 -6.91 2.08
C ILE A 22 6.90 -7.04 1.49
N VAL A 23 7.26 -6.10 0.61
CA VAL A 23 8.62 -6.01 0.06
C VAL A 23 9.30 -4.78 0.64
N ILE A 24 10.35 -4.99 1.43
CA ILE A 24 11.01 -3.93 2.18
C ILE A 24 12.51 -3.83 1.85
N ALA A 25 13.00 -2.59 1.74
CA ALA A 25 14.43 -2.29 1.68
C ALA A 25 14.89 -1.75 3.06
N PRO A 26 15.54 -2.57 3.93
CA PRO A 26 15.83 -2.21 5.31
C PRO A 26 17.10 -1.36 5.46
N TYR A 27 17.29 -0.35 4.60
CA TYR A 27 18.50 0.47 4.57
C TYR A 27 18.71 1.28 5.86
N TYR A 28 17.64 1.88 6.41
CA TYR A 28 17.65 2.60 7.69
C TYR A 28 16.91 1.75 8.74
N GLY A 29 17.64 0.99 9.53
CA GLY A 29 17.10 -0.07 10.38
C GLY A 29 15.97 0.35 11.34
N ALA A 30 16.07 1.53 11.97
CA ALA A 30 15.02 2.04 12.86
C ALA A 30 13.75 2.40 12.08
N ILE A 31 13.90 3.10 10.95
CA ILE A 31 12.79 3.47 10.05
C ILE A 31 12.11 2.22 9.51
N SER A 32 12.88 1.26 9.02
CA SER A 32 12.36 0.02 8.44
C SER A 32 11.60 -0.82 9.45
N LYS A 33 12.06 -0.88 10.70
CA LYS A 33 11.35 -1.57 11.78
C LYS A 33 10.00 -0.91 12.08
N ALA A 34 9.96 0.41 12.15
CA ALA A 34 8.71 1.16 12.37
C ALA A 34 7.72 0.95 11.20
N GLN A 35 8.18 1.09 9.96
CA GLN A 35 7.38 0.84 8.77
C GLN A 35 6.79 -0.58 8.76
N LEU A 36 7.63 -1.59 9.02
CA LEU A 36 7.20 -2.98 9.00
C LEU A 36 6.18 -3.28 10.08
N ALA A 37 6.37 -2.74 11.30
CA ALA A 37 5.45 -2.91 12.41
C ALA A 37 4.07 -2.29 12.09
N SER A 38 4.04 -1.08 11.54
CA SER A 38 2.80 -0.41 11.17
C SER A 38 2.06 -1.13 10.05
N ALA A 39 2.74 -1.49 8.96
CA ALA A 39 2.10 -2.21 7.85
C ALA A 39 1.50 -3.55 8.31
N ARG A 40 2.24 -4.33 9.11
CA ARG A 40 1.76 -5.59 9.69
C ARG A 40 0.53 -5.39 10.57
N ALA A 41 0.54 -4.40 11.46
CA ALA A 41 -0.59 -4.11 12.32
C ALA A 41 -1.88 -3.79 11.54
N VAL A 42 -1.78 -3.12 10.38
CA VAL A 42 -2.93 -2.87 9.50
C VAL A 42 -3.43 -4.17 8.86
N LEU A 43 -2.53 -4.99 8.31
CA LEU A 43 -2.89 -6.26 7.67
C LEU A 43 -3.52 -7.24 8.67
N GLU A 44 -2.96 -7.35 9.87
CA GLU A 44 -3.48 -8.17 10.97
C GLU A 44 -4.89 -7.73 11.40
N ARG A 45 -5.12 -6.43 11.57
CA ARG A 45 -6.46 -5.88 11.87
C ARG A 45 -7.49 -6.21 10.78
N ALA A 46 -7.05 -6.30 9.53
CA ALA A 46 -7.89 -6.69 8.40
C ALA A 46 -8.07 -8.22 8.26
N GLY A 47 -7.44 -9.02 9.11
CA GLY A 47 -7.46 -10.50 9.03
C GLY A 47 -6.79 -11.03 7.76
N VAL A 48 -5.75 -10.37 7.27
CA VAL A 48 -5.05 -10.68 6.02
C VAL A 48 -3.73 -11.39 6.32
N GLU A 49 -3.51 -12.53 5.65
CA GLU A 49 -2.23 -13.23 5.71
C GLU A 49 -1.13 -12.41 5.02
N HIS A 50 0.06 -12.40 5.60
CA HIS A 50 1.16 -11.67 5.00
C HIS A 50 2.51 -12.36 5.14
N GLU A 51 3.35 -12.18 4.14
CA GLU A 51 4.75 -12.55 4.14
C GLU A 51 5.63 -11.31 3.97
N THR A 52 6.90 -11.41 4.31
CA THR A 52 7.86 -10.31 4.16
C THR A 52 9.09 -10.80 3.45
N VAL A 53 9.56 -10.04 2.44
CA VAL A 53 10.83 -10.25 1.78
C VAL A 53 11.66 -8.97 1.82
N GLU A 54 12.96 -9.11 2.07
CA GLU A 54 13.89 -8.00 2.14
C GLU A 54 14.68 -7.85 0.84
N MET A 55 14.81 -6.60 0.38
CA MET A 55 15.61 -6.23 -0.80
C MET A 55 16.76 -5.29 -0.40
N PRO A 56 17.90 -5.31 -1.10
CA PRO A 56 19.04 -4.48 -0.74
C PRO A 56 18.79 -2.98 -0.89
N GLY A 57 17.86 -2.57 -1.76
CA GLY A 57 17.55 -1.16 -2.00
C GLY A 57 16.16 -0.94 -2.57
N SER A 58 15.73 0.33 -2.59
CA SER A 58 14.39 0.70 -3.05
C SER A 58 14.17 0.50 -4.55
N LEU A 59 15.23 0.46 -5.36
CA LEU A 59 15.14 0.16 -6.79
C LEU A 59 14.80 -1.31 -7.08
N GLU A 60 15.15 -2.22 -6.18
CA GLU A 60 14.87 -3.65 -6.30
C GLU A 60 13.45 -4.03 -5.90
N ILE A 61 12.78 -3.19 -5.12
CA ILE A 61 11.41 -3.43 -4.64
C ILE A 61 10.42 -3.68 -5.80
N PRO A 62 10.33 -2.82 -6.82
CA PRO A 62 9.39 -3.07 -7.92
C PRO A 62 9.71 -4.35 -8.70
N THR A 63 10.99 -4.68 -8.86
CA THR A 63 11.41 -5.92 -9.52
C THR A 63 10.96 -7.14 -8.72
N ALA A 64 11.17 -7.14 -7.41
CA ALA A 64 10.72 -8.22 -6.53
C ALA A 64 9.19 -8.39 -6.56
N ILE A 65 8.44 -7.28 -6.51
CA ILE A 65 6.97 -7.29 -6.67
C ILE A 65 6.59 -7.87 -8.03
N GLY A 66 7.23 -7.45 -9.12
CA GLY A 66 6.95 -7.95 -10.46
C GLY A 66 7.24 -9.44 -10.62
N ILE A 67 8.25 -9.99 -9.95
CA ILE A 67 8.52 -11.43 -9.90
C ILE A 67 7.39 -12.14 -9.14
N ALA A 68 7.07 -11.68 -7.93
CA ALA A 68 6.04 -12.27 -7.09
C ALA A 68 4.65 -12.18 -7.75
N HIS A 69 4.35 -11.10 -8.49
CA HIS A 69 3.08 -10.93 -9.20
C HIS A 69 2.89 -11.94 -10.35
N ARG A 70 3.98 -12.33 -10.99
CA ARG A 70 3.92 -13.31 -12.10
C ARG A 70 4.00 -14.77 -11.64
N GLN A 71 4.61 -15.04 -10.49
CA GLN A 71 5.00 -16.41 -10.08
C GLN A 71 4.43 -16.81 -8.71
N GLY A 72 3.95 -15.87 -7.93
CA GLY A 72 3.42 -16.10 -6.59
C GLY A 72 1.88 -16.17 -6.55
N ASP A 73 1.37 -16.39 -5.38
CA ASP A 73 -0.06 -16.52 -5.05
C ASP A 73 -0.57 -15.35 -4.17
N PHE A 74 0.02 -14.18 -4.31
CA PHE A 74 -0.36 -12.99 -3.55
C PHE A 74 -1.45 -12.18 -4.23
N ASP A 75 -2.43 -11.72 -3.45
CA ASP A 75 -3.49 -10.82 -3.91
C ASP A 75 -3.02 -9.37 -4.03
N GLY A 76 -2.03 -8.98 -3.23
CA GLY A 76 -1.50 -7.61 -3.24
C GLY A 76 -0.12 -7.49 -2.61
N TYR A 77 0.40 -6.27 -2.66
CA TYR A 77 1.78 -5.97 -2.31
C TYR A 77 1.87 -4.68 -1.51
N VAL A 78 2.79 -4.61 -0.54
CA VAL A 78 3.17 -3.37 0.15
C VAL A 78 4.64 -3.13 -0.09
N ALA A 79 4.97 -2.02 -0.75
CA ALA A 79 6.34 -1.59 -1.00
C ALA A 79 6.81 -0.68 0.14
N LEU A 80 7.85 -1.07 0.88
CA LEU A 80 8.39 -0.29 2.00
C LEU A 80 9.87 0.01 1.78
N GLY A 81 10.27 1.22 2.11
CA GLY A 81 11.65 1.67 2.01
C GLY A 81 11.78 3.11 2.46
N CYS A 82 13.01 3.59 2.54
CA CYS A 82 13.26 4.98 2.87
C CYS A 82 14.46 5.50 2.04
N VAL A 83 14.24 6.61 1.37
CA VAL A 83 15.25 7.31 0.56
C VAL A 83 15.41 8.72 1.10
N ILE A 84 16.58 9.00 1.67
CA ILE A 84 16.92 10.34 2.18
C ILE A 84 17.86 10.99 1.18
N ARG A 85 17.63 12.27 0.87
CA ARG A 85 18.45 13.01 -0.09
C ARG A 85 19.89 13.09 0.35
N GLY A 86 20.77 12.56 -0.50
CA GLY A 86 22.22 12.66 -0.36
C GLY A 86 22.80 13.82 -1.19
N ARG A 87 24.13 13.83 -1.31
CA ARG A 87 24.88 14.89 -2.01
C ARG A 87 24.92 14.74 -3.54
N THR A 88 24.37 13.68 -4.08
CA THR A 88 24.42 13.37 -5.51
C THR A 88 23.03 13.24 -6.11
N SER A 89 22.94 13.26 -7.43
CA SER A 89 21.68 13.05 -8.16
C SER A 89 21.12 11.62 -8.05
N HIS A 90 21.81 10.71 -7.38
CA HIS A 90 21.36 9.33 -7.19
C HIS A 90 19.99 9.25 -6.49
N TYR A 91 19.72 10.17 -5.55
CA TYR A 91 18.40 10.30 -4.91
C TYR A 91 17.29 10.41 -5.96
N ASP A 92 17.43 11.30 -6.92
CA ASP A 92 16.39 11.57 -7.92
C ASP A 92 16.14 10.33 -8.81
N ILE A 93 17.19 9.58 -9.13
CA ILE A 93 17.09 8.31 -9.86
C ILE A 93 16.28 7.30 -9.04
N VAL A 94 16.67 7.08 -7.77
CA VAL A 94 16.01 6.08 -6.91
C VAL A 94 14.53 6.41 -6.71
N VAL A 95 14.21 7.67 -6.39
CA VAL A 95 12.83 8.12 -6.12
C VAL A 95 11.97 8.01 -7.38
N ASN A 96 12.42 8.56 -8.49
CA ASN A 96 11.63 8.60 -9.71
C ASN A 96 11.42 7.21 -10.32
N GLU A 97 12.48 6.40 -10.37
CA GLU A 97 12.40 5.10 -11.04
C GLU A 97 11.66 4.06 -10.19
N SER A 98 11.81 4.06 -8.87
CA SER A 98 11.01 3.18 -8.02
C SER A 98 9.52 3.52 -8.09
N ALA A 99 9.16 4.80 -8.02
CA ALA A 99 7.77 5.24 -8.13
C ALA A 99 7.17 4.94 -9.50
N ARG A 100 7.91 5.20 -10.58
CA ARG A 100 7.48 4.92 -11.96
C ARG A 100 7.27 3.42 -12.19
N ALA A 101 8.18 2.58 -11.70
CA ALA A 101 8.07 1.14 -11.85
C ALA A 101 6.90 0.56 -11.05
N ILE A 102 6.66 1.03 -9.81
CA ILE A 102 5.49 0.66 -9.01
C ILE A 102 4.19 1.05 -9.73
N ALA A 103 4.10 2.28 -10.26
CA ALA A 103 2.93 2.73 -11.01
C ALA A 103 2.70 1.87 -12.27
N THR A 104 3.76 1.50 -12.97
CA THR A 104 3.67 0.62 -14.16
C THR A 104 3.13 -0.75 -13.80
N LEU A 105 3.60 -1.36 -12.71
CA LEU A 105 3.08 -2.64 -12.23
C LEU A 105 1.61 -2.53 -11.79
N GLY A 106 1.23 -1.41 -11.15
CA GLY A 106 -0.16 -1.13 -10.77
C GLY A 106 -1.09 -1.08 -11.99
N LEU A 107 -0.68 -0.39 -13.05
CA LEU A 107 -1.43 -0.34 -14.31
C LEU A 107 -1.49 -1.71 -15.00
N ALA A 108 -0.52 -2.59 -14.76
CA ALA A 108 -0.54 -3.98 -15.21
C ALA A 108 -1.39 -4.92 -14.33
N GLY A 109 -2.06 -4.39 -13.30
CA GLY A 109 -3.02 -5.13 -12.47
C GLY A 109 -2.50 -5.58 -11.10
N ALA A 110 -1.29 -5.21 -10.70
CA ALA A 110 -0.79 -5.50 -9.36
C ALA A 110 -1.39 -4.54 -8.33
N CYS A 111 -2.01 -5.07 -7.27
CA CYS A 111 -2.56 -4.28 -6.16
C CYS A 111 -1.43 -3.85 -5.22
N ILE A 112 -0.83 -2.67 -5.44
CA ILE A 112 0.35 -2.22 -4.71
C ILE A 112 0.04 -0.98 -3.88
N GLY A 113 0.33 -1.06 -2.57
CA GLY A 113 0.44 0.11 -1.71
C GLY A 113 1.89 0.58 -1.64
N ASN A 114 2.15 1.83 -2.02
CA ASN A 114 3.49 2.41 -2.01
C ASN A 114 3.76 3.18 -0.71
N GLY A 115 4.58 2.61 0.15
CA GLY A 115 5.06 3.20 1.41
C GLY A 115 6.56 3.55 1.39
N ILE A 116 7.18 3.70 0.21
CA ILE A 116 8.56 4.18 0.11
C ILE A 116 8.60 5.65 0.52
N ILE A 117 9.22 5.93 1.66
CA ILE A 117 9.44 7.27 2.18
C ILE A 117 10.52 7.97 1.37
N THR A 118 10.25 9.19 0.91
CA THR A 118 11.19 10.02 0.15
C THR A 118 11.28 11.40 0.79
N VAL A 119 12.44 11.74 1.33
CA VAL A 119 12.61 12.89 2.23
C VAL A 119 13.97 13.55 2.10
N GLU A 120 14.10 14.76 2.63
CA GLU A 120 15.34 15.52 2.62
C GLU A 120 16.28 15.17 3.77
N ASN A 121 15.76 14.71 4.93
CA ASN A 121 16.54 14.43 6.13
C ASN A 121 15.91 13.32 7.00
N MET A 122 16.65 12.91 8.03
CA MET A 122 16.25 11.83 8.94
C MET A 122 15.00 12.20 9.77
N GLU A 123 14.87 13.44 10.23
CA GLU A 123 13.73 13.89 11.03
C GLU A 123 12.40 13.71 10.26
N GLN A 124 12.40 14.06 8.97
CA GLN A 124 11.25 13.82 8.09
C GLN A 124 10.98 12.33 7.87
N ALA A 125 12.04 11.49 7.85
CA ALA A 125 11.86 10.05 7.73
C ALA A 125 11.21 9.45 8.98
N GLU A 126 11.68 9.84 10.16
CA GLU A 126 11.12 9.42 11.45
C GLU A 126 9.65 9.83 11.58
N GLU A 127 9.33 11.08 11.21
CA GLU A 127 7.95 11.57 11.22
C GLU A 127 7.00 10.73 10.37
N ARG A 128 7.46 10.30 9.20
CA ARG A 128 6.64 9.52 8.24
C ARG A 128 6.56 8.04 8.57
N ALA A 129 7.56 7.52 9.28
CA ALA A 129 7.59 6.13 9.70
C ALA A 129 6.80 5.87 10.99
N ASP A 130 6.59 6.91 11.80
CA ASP A 130 5.91 6.81 13.09
C ASP A 130 4.40 6.61 12.91
N ALA A 131 3.89 5.47 13.41
CA ALA A 131 2.48 5.12 13.37
C ALA A 131 1.56 6.09 14.13
N ALA A 132 2.11 6.84 15.12
CA ALA A 132 1.37 7.86 15.86
C ALA A 132 1.35 9.23 15.15
N ARG A 133 2.09 9.37 14.04
CA ARG A 133 2.23 10.64 13.30
C ARG A 133 1.69 10.49 11.88
N LEU A 134 2.55 10.38 10.85
CA LEU A 134 2.12 10.34 9.43
C LEU A 134 1.84 8.92 8.91
N ASP A 135 2.36 7.91 9.55
CA ASP A 135 2.10 6.49 9.27
C ASP A 135 2.04 6.10 7.78
N THR A 136 3.06 6.45 7.03
CA THR A 136 3.10 6.19 5.58
C THR A 136 2.97 4.70 5.26
N ALA A 137 3.51 3.82 6.12
CA ALA A 137 3.48 2.38 5.90
C ALA A 137 2.09 1.77 6.16
N GLY A 138 1.40 2.22 7.21
CA GLY A 138 0.01 1.82 7.47
C GLY A 138 -0.93 2.31 6.36
N ALA A 139 -0.77 3.54 5.90
CA ALA A 139 -1.52 4.06 4.76
C ALA A 139 -1.27 3.27 3.47
N ALA A 140 -0.03 2.83 3.22
CA ALA A 140 0.29 1.97 2.08
C ALA A 140 -0.38 0.59 2.20
N ALA A 141 -0.38 -0.02 3.39
CA ALA A 141 -1.08 -1.28 3.61
C ALA A 141 -2.59 -1.14 3.37
N GLN A 142 -3.22 -0.07 3.87
CA GLN A 142 -4.62 0.23 3.59
C GLN A 142 -4.89 0.39 2.09
N ALA A 143 -4.04 1.13 1.36
CA ALA A 143 -4.18 1.31 -0.09
C ALA A 143 -4.13 -0.03 -0.84
N ALA A 144 -3.22 -0.93 -0.48
CA ALA A 144 -3.16 -2.27 -1.06
C ALA A 144 -4.46 -3.05 -0.82
N LEU A 145 -5.01 -3.01 0.41
CA LEU A 145 -6.26 -3.69 0.75
C LEU A 145 -7.45 -3.16 -0.05
N HIS A 146 -7.55 -1.85 -0.24
CA HIS A 146 -8.60 -1.24 -1.07
C HIS A 146 -8.50 -1.66 -2.54
N LEU A 147 -7.29 -1.73 -3.09
CA LEU A 147 -7.06 -2.21 -4.46
C LEU A 147 -7.46 -3.69 -4.62
N ILE A 148 -7.11 -4.55 -3.65
CA ILE A 148 -7.52 -5.96 -3.62
C ILE A 148 -9.05 -6.07 -3.60
N ALA A 149 -9.71 -5.31 -2.72
CA ALA A 149 -11.17 -5.30 -2.61
C ALA A 149 -11.84 -4.86 -3.92
N LEU A 150 -11.32 -3.80 -4.55
CA LEU A 150 -11.80 -3.33 -5.85
C LEU A 150 -11.62 -4.41 -6.91
N GLN A 151 -10.42 -5.00 -7.03
CA GLN A 151 -10.15 -6.05 -8.02
C GLN A 151 -11.09 -7.26 -7.85
N ARG A 152 -11.32 -7.70 -6.60
CA ARG A 152 -12.22 -8.81 -6.30
C ARG A 152 -13.68 -8.48 -6.62
N SER A 153 -14.14 -7.26 -6.37
CA SER A 153 -15.50 -6.81 -6.70
C SER A 153 -15.75 -6.81 -8.20
N MET A 154 -14.76 -6.38 -9.00
CA MET A 154 -14.85 -6.41 -10.47
C MET A 154 -14.92 -7.84 -11.02
N LYS A 155 -14.09 -8.76 -10.51
CA LYS A 155 -14.13 -10.18 -10.92
C LYS A 155 -15.47 -10.87 -10.57
N LYS A 156 -16.11 -10.52 -9.43
CA LYS A 156 -17.44 -11.01 -9.10
C LYS A 156 -18.50 -10.55 -10.10
N ALA A 157 -18.40 -9.33 -10.62
CA ALA A 157 -19.31 -8.79 -11.62
C ALA A 157 -19.21 -9.52 -12.98
N GLU A 158 -18.02 -9.96 -13.36
CA GLU A 158 -17.79 -10.72 -14.61
C GLU A 158 -18.33 -12.16 -14.58
N SER A 159 -18.37 -12.79 -13.40
CA SER A 159 -18.86 -14.18 -13.25
C SER A 159 -20.39 -14.30 -13.19
N GLY A 160 -21.13 -13.20 -13.10
CA GLY A 160 -22.58 -13.16 -13.16
C GLY A 160 -23.06 -13.11 -14.62
N VAL A 161 -23.72 -14.14 -15.10
CA VAL A 161 -24.38 -14.15 -16.44
C VAL A 161 -25.42 -13.04 -16.48
N GLY A 162 -25.11 -11.93 -17.14
CA GLY A 162 -26.04 -10.85 -17.38
C GLY A 162 -25.36 -9.47 -17.35
N PHE A 163 -25.31 -8.82 -18.51
CA PHE A 163 -24.91 -7.43 -18.66
C PHE A 163 -25.83 -6.53 -17.84
N ARG A 164 -25.32 -5.92 -16.77
CA ARG A 164 -25.97 -4.80 -16.08
C ARG A 164 -25.13 -3.55 -16.25
N PRO A 165 -25.45 -2.67 -17.23
CA PRO A 165 -24.88 -1.34 -17.25
C PRO A 165 -25.46 -0.55 -16.07
N GLY A 166 -24.63 -0.08 -15.17
CA GLY A 166 -24.97 1.02 -14.28
C GLY A 166 -25.36 0.69 -12.85
N SER A 167 -24.54 -0.06 -12.10
CA SER A 167 -24.60 0.02 -10.64
C SER A 167 -23.19 -0.05 -10.03
N PHE A 168 -22.40 0.99 -10.30
CA PHE A 168 -21.30 1.33 -9.41
C PHE A 168 -21.92 2.03 -8.19
N GLN A 169 -22.50 1.28 -7.26
CA GLN A 169 -22.65 1.74 -5.91
C GLN A 169 -21.45 1.23 -5.12
N TYR A 170 -20.45 2.08 -5.03
CA TYR A 170 -19.57 2.10 -3.87
C TYR A 170 -20.54 2.36 -2.71
N ASP A 171 -20.69 1.43 -1.76
CA ASP A 171 -21.43 1.68 -0.54
C ASP A 171 -20.67 2.72 0.28
N ALA A 172 -20.78 3.97 -0.15
CA ALA A 172 -20.35 5.12 0.62
C ALA A 172 -21.27 5.18 1.84
N VAL A 173 -20.63 5.02 2.99
CA VAL A 173 -21.14 5.22 4.35
C VAL A 173 -22.42 6.05 4.37
N LYS A 174 -23.53 5.43 4.76
CA LYS A 174 -24.75 6.16 5.15
C LYS A 174 -24.36 7.10 6.28
N LYS A 175 -24.20 8.39 5.97
CA LYS A 175 -24.16 9.43 6.98
C LYS A 175 -25.50 9.40 7.71
N SER A 176 -25.52 8.86 8.93
CA SER A 176 -26.59 9.15 9.89
C SER A 176 -26.44 10.62 10.28
N GLY A 177 -27.21 11.48 9.61
CA GLY A 177 -27.36 12.87 10.01
C GLY A 177 -28.07 12.94 11.35
N PRO A 178 -27.77 13.93 12.21
CA PRO A 178 -28.50 14.12 13.45
C PRO A 178 -29.94 14.54 13.14
N THR A 179 -30.86 13.81 13.74
CA THR A 179 -32.28 14.21 13.80
C THR A 179 -32.33 15.46 14.67
N VAL A 180 -32.65 16.59 14.06
CA VAL A 180 -32.99 17.82 14.81
C VAL A 180 -34.46 17.70 15.21
N ALA A 181 -34.68 17.74 16.54
CA ALA A 181 -35.98 17.85 17.12
C ALA A 181 -36.46 19.31 17.05
#